data_5e2e6059ea608ef837c327656ff36f77
#
_entry.id   5e2e6059ea608ef837c327656ff36f77
#
_cell.length_a   1.000
_cell.length_b   1.000
_cell.length_c   1.000
_cell.angle_alpha   90.00
_cell.angle_beta   90.00
_cell.angle_gamma   90.00
#
_symmetry.space_group_name_H-M   'P 1'
#
loop_
_entity.id
_entity.type
_entity.pdbx_description
1 polymer ?
#
loop_
_entity_poly.entity_id
_entity_poly.type
_entity_poly.pdbx_seq_one_letter_code
_entity_poly.pdbx_strand_id
1 'polypeptide(L)'
;MARSDKVAAVAELAEAFRGSSAVVLTEYRGLSVKQLTDLRRALGVSASYAIVKNTLTKIAAKEAGVEGIEDHLVGPSAIAFVKGDPVDAAKGLRDFARANPVLVIKGGVLEGKLITADEIKKLADLESREVLLAKMAGAMKASLVNAVSLFNAPLAQTARLIEALRQQAEASDDKADAGISAEASDDKAEAVEADQNEG
;
A
#
# COMPACT_ATOMS: atom_id res chain seq x y z
N MET A 1 1.29 -23.43 39.91
CA MET A 1 2.57 -23.32 39.14
C MET A 1 3.71 -23.44 40.12
N ALA A 2 4.60 -24.39 39.89
CA ALA A 2 5.83 -24.51 40.66
C ALA A 2 6.74 -23.29 40.38
N ARG A 3 7.71 -23.03 41.26
CA ARG A 3 8.64 -21.89 41.12
C ARG A 3 9.47 -22.00 39.84
N SER A 4 9.85 -23.23 39.47
CA SER A 4 10.55 -23.59 38.22
C SER A 4 9.74 -23.21 36.98
N ASP A 5 8.43 -23.51 36.95
CA ASP A 5 7.58 -23.23 35.79
C ASP A 5 7.44 -21.73 35.52
N LYS A 6 7.44 -20.91 36.59
CA LYS A 6 7.40 -19.45 36.46
C LYS A 6 8.68 -18.88 35.88
N VAL A 7 9.83 -19.42 36.31
CA VAL A 7 11.15 -19.00 35.77
C VAL A 7 11.27 -19.39 34.31
N ALA A 8 10.86 -20.61 33.96
CA ALA A 8 10.85 -21.04 32.55
C ALA A 8 9.95 -20.17 31.68
N ALA A 9 8.74 -19.85 32.16
CA ALA A 9 7.79 -18.98 31.44
C ALA A 9 8.32 -17.53 31.28
N VAL A 10 9.05 -16.99 32.26
CA VAL A 10 9.68 -15.67 32.15
C VAL A 10 10.79 -15.69 31.13
N ALA A 11 11.64 -16.75 31.14
CA ALA A 11 12.72 -16.90 30.18
C ALA A 11 12.19 -17.01 28.73
N GLU A 12 11.14 -17.81 28.51
CA GLU A 12 10.49 -17.96 27.21
C GLU A 12 9.90 -16.63 26.71
N LEU A 13 9.24 -15.88 27.59
CA LEU A 13 8.71 -14.56 27.27
C LEU A 13 9.84 -13.56 26.97
N ALA A 14 10.93 -13.56 27.73
CA ALA A 14 12.05 -12.67 27.51
C ALA A 14 12.73 -12.96 26.16
N GLU A 15 12.85 -14.23 25.77
CA GLU A 15 13.33 -14.61 24.44
C GLU A 15 12.38 -14.15 23.34
N ALA A 16 11.06 -14.30 23.55
CA ALA A 16 10.05 -13.81 22.60
C ALA A 16 10.12 -12.29 22.42
N PHE A 17 10.34 -11.52 23.50
CA PHE A 17 10.57 -10.09 23.43
C PHE A 17 11.82 -9.71 22.64
N ARG A 18 12.95 -10.40 22.89
CA ARG A 18 14.21 -10.14 22.17
C ARG A 18 14.17 -10.54 20.70
N GLY A 19 13.42 -11.62 20.39
CA GLY A 19 13.28 -12.12 19.02
C GLY A 19 12.21 -11.43 18.18
N SER A 20 11.47 -10.46 18.74
CA SER A 20 10.40 -9.73 18.04
C SER A 20 10.87 -8.34 17.61
N SER A 21 10.53 -7.94 16.38
CA SER A 21 10.74 -6.59 15.86
C SER A 21 9.75 -5.58 16.44
N ALA A 22 8.55 -6.05 16.77
CA ALA A 22 7.52 -5.26 17.44
C ALA A 22 6.70 -6.13 18.39
N VAL A 23 6.14 -5.49 19.41
CA VAL A 23 5.26 -6.12 20.40
C VAL A 23 4.00 -5.27 20.52
N VAL A 24 2.84 -5.86 20.32
CA VAL A 24 1.56 -5.16 20.44
C VAL A 24 0.74 -5.74 21.58
N LEU A 25 0.31 -4.85 22.49
CA LEU A 25 -0.53 -5.18 23.63
C LEU A 25 -2.01 -4.99 23.26
N THR A 26 -2.78 -6.02 23.55
CA THR A 26 -4.22 -6.01 23.29
C THR A 26 -4.98 -6.49 24.50
N GLU A 27 -6.23 -6.05 24.62
CA GLU A 27 -7.19 -6.61 25.57
C GLU A 27 -8.10 -7.59 24.84
N TYR A 28 -8.15 -8.83 25.32
CA TYR A 28 -8.92 -9.92 24.68
C TYR A 28 -10.25 -10.21 25.40
N ARG A 29 -10.62 -9.42 26.40
CA ARG A 29 -11.82 -9.64 27.20
C ARG A 29 -13.07 -9.68 26.31
N GLY A 30 -13.82 -10.80 26.40
CA GLY A 30 -15.06 -10.99 25.63
C GLY A 30 -14.86 -11.67 24.26
N LEU A 31 -13.63 -12.00 23.87
CA LEU A 31 -13.38 -12.81 22.67
C LEU A 31 -13.61 -14.30 22.97
N SER A 32 -14.28 -14.98 22.05
CA SER A 32 -14.42 -16.44 22.09
C SER A 32 -13.14 -17.16 21.66
N VAL A 33 -13.01 -18.43 22.04
CA VAL A 33 -11.86 -19.26 21.63
C VAL A 33 -11.74 -19.37 20.10
N LYS A 34 -12.89 -19.43 19.40
CA LYS A 34 -12.92 -19.45 17.93
C LYS A 34 -12.31 -18.17 17.35
N GLN A 35 -12.73 -16.99 17.83
CA GLN A 35 -12.21 -15.71 17.41
C GLN A 35 -10.70 -15.56 17.68
N LEU A 36 -10.22 -16.07 18.83
CA LEU A 36 -8.78 -16.10 19.13
C LEU A 36 -8.00 -17.00 18.17
N THR A 37 -8.59 -18.12 17.75
CA THR A 37 -7.99 -19.01 16.76
C THR A 37 -7.97 -18.37 15.37
N ASP A 38 -9.04 -17.68 15.01
CA ASP A 38 -9.12 -16.95 13.74
C ASP A 38 -8.13 -15.77 13.73
N LEU A 39 -7.96 -15.07 14.85
CA LEU A 39 -6.93 -14.04 14.99
C LEU A 39 -5.51 -14.59 14.79
N ARG A 40 -5.19 -15.73 15.45
CA ARG A 40 -3.89 -16.38 15.27
C ARG A 40 -3.66 -16.80 13.82
N ARG A 41 -4.70 -17.25 13.14
CA ARG A 41 -4.63 -17.63 11.72
C ARG A 41 -4.45 -16.40 10.82
N ALA A 42 -5.13 -15.29 11.12
CA ALA A 42 -5.00 -14.03 10.39
C ALA A 42 -3.61 -13.40 10.53
N LEU A 43 -2.98 -13.51 11.71
CA LEU A 43 -1.61 -13.05 11.96
C LEU A 43 -0.56 -13.96 11.28
N GLY A 44 -0.90 -15.22 11.00
CA GLY A 44 -0.07 -16.18 10.28
C GLY A 44 1.28 -16.46 10.94
N VAL A 45 2.32 -16.55 10.11
CA VAL A 45 3.70 -16.80 10.56
C VAL A 45 4.39 -15.51 11.03
N SER A 46 3.87 -14.36 10.63
CA SER A 46 4.50 -13.05 10.88
C SER A 46 4.42 -12.63 12.34
N ALA A 47 3.42 -13.09 13.08
CA ALA A 47 3.26 -12.74 14.48
C ALA A 47 2.70 -13.90 15.32
N SER A 48 3.21 -14.05 16.54
CA SER A 48 2.74 -15.02 17.52
C SER A 48 1.85 -14.32 18.55
N TYR A 49 0.61 -14.80 18.74
CA TYR A 49 -0.34 -14.22 19.67
C TYR A 49 -0.46 -15.09 20.93
N ALA A 50 0.00 -14.56 22.06
CA ALA A 50 0.02 -15.23 23.35
C ALA A 50 -0.79 -14.50 24.41
N ILE A 51 -1.56 -15.25 25.21
CA ILE A 51 -2.23 -14.74 26.39
C ILE A 51 -1.28 -14.94 27.57
N VAL A 52 -0.94 -13.86 28.24
CA VAL A 52 0.10 -13.85 29.28
C VAL A 52 -0.38 -13.27 30.58
N LYS A 53 0.29 -13.64 31.68
CA LYS A 53 0.07 -13.00 32.98
C LYS A 53 0.88 -11.70 33.07
N ASN A 54 0.22 -10.58 33.37
CA ASN A 54 0.85 -9.27 33.47
C ASN A 54 2.06 -9.25 34.41
N THR A 55 2.01 -9.97 35.52
CA THR A 55 3.13 -10.04 36.48
C THR A 55 4.38 -10.69 35.91
N LEU A 56 4.23 -11.77 35.12
CA LEU A 56 5.34 -12.46 34.48
C LEU A 56 5.87 -11.63 33.30
N THR A 57 4.96 -11.00 32.56
CA THR A 57 5.31 -10.11 31.44
C THR A 57 6.13 -8.92 31.91
N LYS A 58 5.78 -8.30 33.05
CA LYS A 58 6.57 -7.19 33.61
C LYS A 58 8.01 -7.60 33.92
N ILE A 59 8.21 -8.79 34.47
CA ILE A 59 9.56 -9.31 34.77
C ILE A 59 10.31 -9.56 33.46
N ALA A 60 9.67 -10.25 32.52
CA ALA A 60 10.27 -10.59 31.21
C ALA A 60 10.62 -9.33 30.38
N ALA A 61 9.76 -8.31 30.40
CA ALA A 61 10.04 -7.05 29.73
C ALA A 61 11.25 -6.31 30.30
N LYS A 62 11.39 -6.29 31.64
CA LYS A 62 12.58 -5.75 32.30
C LYS A 62 13.86 -6.50 31.94
N GLU A 63 13.80 -7.84 31.92
CA GLU A 63 14.93 -8.68 31.52
C GLU A 63 15.30 -8.51 30.03
N ALA A 64 14.32 -8.17 29.19
CA ALA A 64 14.51 -7.88 27.77
C ALA A 64 14.95 -6.42 27.51
N GLY A 65 14.97 -5.55 28.53
CA GLY A 65 15.32 -4.13 28.38
C GLY A 65 14.22 -3.26 27.74
N VAL A 66 12.96 -3.70 27.82
CA VAL A 66 11.81 -2.98 27.29
C VAL A 66 11.18 -2.17 28.42
N GLU A 67 11.35 -0.85 28.38
CA GLU A 67 10.79 0.07 29.39
C GLU A 67 9.47 0.67 28.93
N GLY A 68 8.63 1.12 29.89
CA GLY A 68 7.37 1.83 29.62
C GLY A 68 6.16 0.95 29.28
N ILE A 69 6.35 -0.36 29.09
CA ILE A 69 5.24 -1.28 28.81
C ILE A 69 4.37 -1.56 30.05
N GLU A 70 4.89 -1.28 31.23
CA GLU A 70 4.25 -1.62 32.51
C GLU A 70 2.91 -0.93 32.72
N ASP A 71 2.78 0.31 32.25
CA ASP A 71 1.57 1.13 32.39
C ASP A 71 0.42 0.59 31.53
N HIS A 72 0.74 -0.09 30.44
CA HIS A 72 -0.24 -0.70 29.55
C HIS A 72 -0.65 -2.13 29.97
N LEU A 73 0.08 -2.75 30.91
CA LEU A 73 -0.20 -4.08 31.44
C LEU A 73 -1.24 -4.05 32.58
N VAL A 74 -2.44 -3.52 32.30
CA VAL A 74 -3.57 -3.46 33.22
C VAL A 74 -4.72 -4.28 32.64
N GLY A 75 -5.41 -5.07 33.47
CA GLY A 75 -6.52 -5.92 33.03
C GLY A 75 -6.08 -7.16 32.24
N PRO A 76 -7.02 -7.84 31.54
CA PRO A 76 -6.73 -9.06 30.80
C PRO A 76 -5.94 -8.72 29.52
N SER A 77 -4.66 -8.99 29.54
CA SER A 77 -3.74 -8.62 28.45
C SER A 77 -3.30 -9.84 27.63
N ALA A 78 -3.26 -9.66 26.34
CA ALA A 78 -2.61 -10.56 25.40
C ALA A 78 -1.58 -9.79 24.58
N ILE A 79 -0.54 -10.48 24.15
CA ILE A 79 0.59 -9.90 23.44
C ILE A 79 0.70 -10.55 22.07
N ALA A 80 0.82 -9.72 21.05
CA ALA A 80 1.25 -10.14 19.72
C ALA A 80 2.75 -9.84 19.58
N PHE A 81 3.56 -10.89 19.51
CA PHE A 81 4.99 -10.80 19.21
C PHE A 81 5.19 -10.86 17.71
N VAL A 82 5.65 -9.79 17.10
CA VAL A 82 5.85 -9.69 15.66
C VAL A 82 7.31 -10.03 15.34
N LYS A 83 7.50 -11.07 14.54
CA LYS A 83 8.83 -11.50 14.05
C LYS A 83 9.10 -11.02 12.62
N GLY A 84 8.04 -10.78 11.85
CA GLY A 84 8.10 -10.30 10.47
C GLY A 84 7.94 -8.80 10.34
N ASP A 85 7.20 -8.38 9.30
CA ASP A 85 6.90 -6.97 9.06
C ASP A 85 5.86 -6.46 10.09
N PRO A 86 6.19 -5.42 10.87
CA PRO A 86 5.27 -4.84 11.84
C PRO A 86 4.03 -4.22 11.18
N VAL A 87 4.13 -3.78 9.92
CA VAL A 87 2.99 -3.21 9.18
C VAL A 87 1.94 -4.27 8.88
N ASP A 88 2.35 -5.46 8.43
CA ASP A 88 1.42 -6.55 8.12
C ASP A 88 0.70 -7.06 9.38
N ALA A 89 1.43 -7.18 10.48
CA ALA A 89 0.85 -7.55 11.77
C ALA A 89 -0.15 -6.47 12.27
N ALA A 90 0.19 -5.19 12.13
CA ALA A 90 -0.70 -4.08 12.50
C ALA A 90 -1.98 -4.07 11.62
N LYS A 91 -1.88 -4.35 10.31
CA LYS A 91 -3.04 -4.52 9.41
C LYS A 91 -3.94 -5.66 9.87
N GLY A 92 -3.35 -6.83 10.13
CA GLY A 92 -4.10 -7.99 10.62
C GLY A 92 -4.84 -7.71 11.92
N LEU A 93 -4.20 -7.04 12.87
CA LEU A 93 -4.82 -6.63 14.14
C LEU A 93 -5.92 -5.59 13.94
N ARG A 94 -5.71 -4.59 13.09
CA ARG A 94 -6.71 -3.55 12.77
C ARG A 94 -7.95 -4.15 12.11
N ASP A 95 -7.75 -4.98 11.09
CA ASP A 95 -8.84 -5.57 10.32
C ASP A 95 -9.66 -6.53 11.20
N PHE A 96 -8.98 -7.27 12.07
CA PHE A 96 -9.66 -8.10 13.06
C PHE A 96 -10.39 -7.25 14.11
N ALA A 97 -9.81 -6.17 14.60
CA ALA A 97 -10.45 -5.25 15.55
C ALA A 97 -11.68 -4.56 14.94
N ARG A 98 -11.65 -4.27 13.63
CA ARG A 98 -12.80 -3.74 12.90
C ARG A 98 -13.95 -4.76 12.82
N ALA A 99 -13.62 -6.03 12.59
CA ALA A 99 -14.60 -7.11 12.57
C ALA A 99 -15.10 -7.49 13.98
N ASN A 100 -14.27 -7.30 15.00
CA ASN A 100 -14.53 -7.64 16.39
C ASN A 100 -14.22 -6.45 17.32
N PRO A 101 -15.17 -5.53 17.54
CA PRO A 101 -14.94 -4.31 18.34
C PRO A 101 -14.59 -4.58 19.82
N VAL A 102 -14.70 -5.84 20.23
CA VAL A 102 -14.32 -6.31 21.58
C VAL A 102 -12.79 -6.34 21.77
N LEU A 103 -12.01 -6.49 20.68
CA LEU A 103 -10.55 -6.42 20.73
C LEU A 103 -10.11 -4.96 20.83
N VAL A 104 -9.50 -4.61 21.97
CA VAL A 104 -8.95 -3.27 22.19
C VAL A 104 -7.43 -3.32 22.09
N ILE A 105 -6.87 -2.51 21.20
CA ILE A 105 -5.42 -2.31 21.09
C ILE A 105 -5.04 -1.24 22.12
N LYS A 106 -4.16 -1.56 23.06
CA LYS A 106 -3.73 -0.65 24.13
C LYS A 106 -2.50 0.17 23.75
N GLY A 107 -1.60 -0.43 23.02
CA GLY A 107 -0.33 0.15 22.64
C GLY A 107 0.66 -0.95 22.28
N GLY A 108 1.93 -0.58 22.17
CA GLY A 108 2.96 -1.56 21.86
C GLY A 108 4.36 -0.97 21.96
N VAL A 109 5.32 -1.77 21.56
CA VAL A 109 6.73 -1.36 21.44
C VAL A 109 7.20 -1.73 20.04
N LEU A 110 7.80 -0.79 19.35
CA LEU A 110 8.40 -0.96 18.04
C LEU A 110 9.87 -0.56 18.13
N GLU A 111 10.77 -1.51 17.85
CA GLU A 111 12.23 -1.27 17.90
C GLU A 111 12.69 -0.59 19.21
N GLY A 112 12.10 -0.99 20.33
CA GLY A 112 12.44 -0.44 21.65
C GLY A 112 11.73 0.88 22.01
N LYS A 113 10.92 1.46 21.11
CA LYS A 113 10.13 2.66 21.37
C LYS A 113 8.69 2.32 21.69
N LEU A 114 8.15 2.93 22.74
CA LEU A 114 6.74 2.81 23.08
C LEU A 114 5.88 3.51 22.01
N ILE A 115 4.86 2.84 21.52
CA ILE A 115 3.89 3.36 20.56
C ILE A 115 2.48 3.26 21.13
N THR A 116 1.69 4.29 20.87
CA THR A 116 0.29 4.38 21.30
C THR A 116 -0.64 3.60 20.37
N ALA A 117 -1.88 3.37 20.81
CA ALA A 117 -2.90 2.71 19.98
C ALA A 117 -3.17 3.44 18.65
N ASP A 118 -3.10 4.78 18.66
CA ASP A 118 -3.35 5.57 17.44
C ASP A 118 -2.16 5.52 16.47
N GLU A 119 -0.95 5.39 16.97
CA GLU A 119 0.24 5.16 16.13
C GLU A 119 0.21 3.78 15.50
N ILE A 120 -0.27 2.75 16.22
CA ILE A 120 -0.47 1.41 15.63
C ILE A 120 -1.52 1.44 14.50
N LYS A 121 -2.58 2.22 14.65
CA LYS A 121 -3.56 2.42 13.57
C LYS A 121 -2.93 3.09 12.35
N LYS A 122 -2.13 4.15 12.56
CA LYS A 122 -1.38 4.82 11.48
C LYS A 122 -0.40 3.86 10.80
N LEU A 123 0.29 3.02 11.57
CA LEU A 123 1.16 1.96 11.04
C LEU A 123 0.37 0.99 10.13
N ALA A 124 -0.83 0.61 10.55
CA ALA A 124 -1.69 -0.25 9.76
C ALA A 124 -2.22 0.39 8.46
N ASP A 125 -2.22 1.71 8.37
CA ASP A 125 -2.59 2.46 7.14
C ASP A 125 -1.42 2.60 6.15
N LEU A 126 -0.18 2.30 6.58
CA LEU A 126 0.98 2.28 5.69
C LEU A 126 0.93 1.11 4.71
N GLU A 127 1.54 1.29 3.58
CA GLU A 127 1.78 0.20 2.63
C GLU A 127 2.88 -0.75 3.15
N SER A 128 3.01 -1.93 2.53
CA SER A 128 4.08 -2.86 2.91
C SER A 128 5.46 -2.23 2.68
N ARG A 129 6.45 -2.67 3.44
CA ARG A 129 7.84 -2.18 3.35
C ARG A 129 8.38 -2.22 1.92
N GLU A 130 8.06 -3.28 1.18
CA GLU A 130 8.51 -3.44 -0.21
C GLU A 130 7.92 -2.37 -1.12
N VAL A 131 6.62 -2.06 -0.96
CA VAL A 131 5.95 -1.02 -1.74
C VAL A 131 6.48 0.37 -1.39
N LEU A 132 6.75 0.66 -0.11
CA LEU A 132 7.35 1.92 0.31
C LEU A 132 8.77 2.09 -0.25
N LEU A 133 9.58 1.04 -0.25
CA LEU A 133 10.91 1.04 -0.86
C LEU A 133 10.82 1.23 -2.38
N ALA A 134 9.88 0.56 -3.05
CA ALA A 134 9.64 0.74 -4.48
C ALA A 134 9.20 2.16 -4.83
N LYS A 135 8.33 2.78 -4.03
CA LYS A 135 7.92 4.18 -4.18
C LYS A 135 9.10 5.13 -3.98
N MET A 136 9.95 4.89 -2.99
CA MET A 136 11.14 5.71 -2.76
C MET A 136 12.13 5.61 -3.93
N ALA A 137 12.40 4.39 -4.41
CA ALA A 137 13.23 4.17 -5.59
C ALA A 137 12.60 4.82 -6.85
N GLY A 138 11.28 4.72 -7.01
CA GLY A 138 10.52 5.36 -8.06
C GLY A 138 10.64 6.89 -8.03
N ALA A 139 10.53 7.50 -6.85
CA ALA A 139 10.68 8.95 -6.67
C ALA A 139 12.10 9.44 -7.04
N MET A 140 13.14 8.70 -6.66
CA MET A 140 14.51 8.99 -7.07
C MET A 140 14.68 8.91 -8.60
N LYS A 141 14.12 7.86 -9.22
CA LYS A 141 14.16 7.68 -10.67
C LYS A 141 13.34 8.76 -11.40
N ALA A 142 12.21 9.18 -10.85
CA ALA A 142 11.33 10.17 -11.46
C ALA A 142 12.04 11.52 -11.70
N SER A 143 12.90 11.96 -10.78
CA SER A 143 13.66 13.21 -10.94
C SER A 143 14.60 13.15 -12.15
N LEU A 144 15.27 12.02 -12.38
CA LEU A 144 16.14 11.81 -13.53
C LEU A 144 15.33 11.70 -14.82
N VAL A 145 14.22 10.97 -14.81
CA VAL A 145 13.32 10.83 -15.98
C VAL A 145 12.72 12.19 -16.35
N ASN A 146 12.32 13.01 -15.37
CA ASN A 146 11.81 14.35 -15.63
C ASN A 146 12.85 15.25 -16.31
N ALA A 147 14.10 15.21 -15.87
CA ALA A 147 15.18 15.96 -16.51
C ALA A 147 15.36 15.52 -17.99
N VAL A 148 15.43 14.21 -18.24
CA VAL A 148 15.55 13.67 -19.61
C VAL A 148 14.32 14.03 -20.46
N SER A 149 13.12 13.98 -19.89
CA SER A 149 11.89 14.32 -20.62
C SER A 149 11.83 15.80 -21.02
N LEU A 150 12.34 16.71 -20.18
CA LEU A 150 12.45 18.12 -20.50
C LEU A 150 13.37 18.38 -21.70
N PHE A 151 14.48 17.64 -21.82
CA PHE A 151 15.35 17.72 -22.98
C PHE A 151 14.74 17.09 -24.25
N ASN A 152 13.96 16.03 -24.10
CA ASN A 152 13.31 15.35 -25.23
C ASN A 152 11.99 16.02 -25.67
N ALA A 153 11.33 16.81 -24.79
CA ALA A 153 10.07 17.46 -25.09
C ALA A 153 10.08 18.33 -26.35
N PRO A 154 11.08 19.24 -26.59
CA PRO A 154 11.10 20.08 -27.77
C PRO A 154 11.27 19.25 -29.08
N LEU A 155 12.07 18.18 -29.03
CA LEU A 155 12.25 17.29 -30.18
C LEU A 155 10.98 16.54 -30.55
N ALA A 156 10.28 16.03 -29.54
CA ALA A 156 8.99 15.35 -29.71
C ALA A 156 7.89 16.31 -30.20
N GLN A 157 7.92 17.56 -29.75
CA GLN A 157 6.95 18.59 -30.19
C GLN A 157 7.18 18.97 -31.66
N THR A 158 8.43 19.17 -32.09
CA THR A 158 8.73 19.46 -33.48
C THR A 158 8.37 18.31 -34.41
N ALA A 159 8.62 17.07 -34.03
CA ALA A 159 8.23 15.89 -34.80
C ALA A 159 6.68 15.80 -34.96
N ARG A 160 5.91 16.06 -33.89
CA ARG A 160 4.46 16.08 -33.96
C ARG A 160 3.92 17.23 -34.82
N LEU A 161 4.56 18.40 -34.79
CA LEU A 161 4.20 19.55 -35.61
C LEU A 161 4.41 19.23 -37.12
N ILE A 162 5.55 18.62 -37.47
CA ILE A 162 5.85 18.21 -38.85
C ILE A 162 4.81 17.18 -39.32
N GLU A 163 4.47 16.20 -38.49
CA GLU A 163 3.47 15.19 -38.84
C GLU A 163 2.06 15.80 -39.01
N ALA A 164 1.68 16.76 -38.15
CA ALA A 164 0.41 17.47 -38.27
C ALA A 164 0.36 18.34 -39.53
N LEU A 165 1.47 19.01 -39.91
CA LEU A 165 1.56 19.77 -41.15
C LEU A 165 1.47 18.87 -42.38
N ARG A 166 2.13 17.70 -42.34
CA ARG A 166 2.03 16.71 -43.42
C ARG A 166 0.59 16.24 -43.63
N GLN A 167 -0.11 15.86 -42.51
CA GLN A 167 -1.52 15.47 -42.57
C GLN A 167 -2.41 16.59 -43.11
N GLN A 168 -2.14 17.84 -42.73
CA GLN A 168 -2.87 19.00 -43.27
C GLN A 168 -2.60 19.19 -44.77
N ALA A 169 -1.37 19.02 -45.22
CA ALA A 169 -1.02 19.10 -46.66
C ALA A 169 -1.73 18.00 -47.46
N GLU A 170 -1.66 16.75 -47.01
CA GLU A 170 -2.37 15.62 -47.63
C GLU A 170 -3.89 15.85 -47.70
N ALA A 171 -4.50 16.36 -46.60
CA ALA A 171 -5.93 16.69 -46.57
C ALA A 171 -6.33 17.91 -47.45
N SER A 172 -5.40 18.82 -47.72
CA SER A 172 -5.63 19.92 -48.67
C SER A 172 -5.48 19.50 -50.14
N ASP A 173 -4.55 18.61 -50.43
CA ASP A 173 -4.37 18.03 -51.77
C ASP A 173 -5.58 17.13 -52.14
N ASP A 174 -6.08 16.31 -51.24
CA ASP A 174 -7.32 15.53 -51.44
C ASP A 174 -8.54 16.40 -51.72
N LYS A 175 -8.63 17.57 -51.07
CA LYS A 175 -9.71 18.52 -51.33
C LYS A 175 -9.59 19.26 -52.65
N ALA A 176 -8.33 19.54 -53.07
CA ALA A 176 -8.06 20.16 -54.36
C ALA A 176 -8.39 19.18 -55.51
N ASP A 177 -8.03 17.91 -55.36
CA ASP A 177 -8.31 16.87 -56.37
C ASP A 177 -9.81 16.55 -56.47
N ALA A 178 -10.54 16.57 -55.33
CA ALA A 178 -11.99 16.45 -55.31
C ALA A 178 -12.71 17.66 -55.94
N GLY A 179 -12.14 18.87 -55.79
CA GLY A 179 -12.64 20.09 -56.44
C GLY A 179 -12.49 20.09 -57.96
N ILE A 180 -11.34 19.65 -58.43
CA ILE A 180 -11.05 19.54 -59.90
C ILE A 180 -11.91 18.47 -60.57
N SER A 181 -12.21 17.36 -59.86
CA SER A 181 -13.09 16.31 -60.36
C SER A 181 -14.56 16.72 -60.38
N ALA A 182 -14.97 17.63 -59.51
CA ALA A 182 -16.35 18.17 -59.50
C ALA A 182 -16.56 19.19 -60.63
N GLU A 183 -15.60 20.09 -60.87
CA GLU A 183 -15.66 21.03 -61.99
C GLU A 183 -15.65 20.36 -63.36
N ALA A 184 -14.84 19.30 -63.50
CA ALA A 184 -14.76 18.50 -64.74
C ALA A 184 -16.05 17.71 -65.04
N SER A 185 -16.85 17.42 -64.06
CA SER A 185 -18.16 16.75 -64.20
C SER A 185 -19.29 17.73 -64.57
N ASP A 186 -19.23 18.97 -64.10
CA ASP A 186 -20.20 20.01 -64.44
C ASP A 186 -20.02 20.53 -65.87
N ASP A 187 -18.76 20.75 -66.32
CA ASP A 187 -18.45 21.15 -67.70
C ASP A 187 -18.89 20.10 -68.74
N LYS A 188 -18.88 18.82 -68.36
CA LYS A 188 -19.34 17.74 -69.22
C LYS A 188 -20.85 17.56 -69.28
N ALA A 189 -21.56 18.03 -68.25
CA ALA A 189 -23.04 18.04 -68.23
C ALA A 189 -23.60 19.17 -69.07
N GLU A 190 -22.95 20.34 -69.06
CA GLU A 190 -23.38 21.50 -69.85
C GLU A 190 -23.13 21.31 -71.39
N ALA A 191 -22.07 20.59 -71.76
CA ALA A 191 -21.79 20.25 -73.15
C ALA A 191 -22.78 19.21 -73.75
N VAL A 192 -23.42 18.39 -72.96
CA VAL A 192 -24.39 17.38 -73.39
C VAL A 192 -25.79 17.99 -73.56
N GLU A 193 -26.16 19.01 -72.76
CA GLU A 193 -27.47 19.75 -72.93
C GLU A 193 -27.48 20.68 -74.17
N ALA A 194 -26.34 21.20 -74.59
CA ALA A 194 -26.22 22.03 -75.80
C ALA A 194 -26.44 21.26 -77.10
N ASP A 195 -26.06 19.95 -77.13
CA ASP A 195 -26.16 19.11 -78.33
C ASP A 195 -27.59 18.51 -78.55
N GLN A 196 -28.49 18.63 -77.56
CA GLN A 196 -29.88 18.14 -77.67
C GLN A 196 -30.89 19.19 -78.10
N ASN A 197 -30.49 20.45 -78.30
CA ASN A 197 -31.42 21.53 -78.64
C ASN A 197 -31.33 22.05 -80.09
N GLU A 198 -30.49 21.41 -80.92
CA GLU A 198 -30.38 21.63 -82.36
C GLU A 198 -30.67 20.36 -83.20
N GLY A 199 -31.92 19.81 -82.99
CA GLY A 199 -32.37 18.68 -83.80
C GLY A 199 -33.86 18.67 -83.93
#